data_d006eca58bcba0e348014662ee5a1e2e
#
_entry.id   d006eca58bcba0e348014662ee5a1e2e
#
_cell.length_a   1.000
_cell.length_b   1.000
_cell.length_c   1.000
_cell.angle_alpha   90.00
_cell.angle_beta   90.00
_cell.angle_gamma   90.00
#
_symmetry.space_group_name_H-M   'P 1'
#
loop_
_entity.id
_entity.type
_entity.pdbx_description
1 polymer ?
#
loop_
_entity_poly.entity_id
_entity_poly.type
_entity_poly.pdbx_seq_one_letter_code
_entity_poly.pdbx_strand_id
1 'polypeptide(L)'
;LIGVDMSKAAQFAEAHFHSSPRSSKLYNNLHFVQADLLKLPFKSETFDIVYSAGVIHHIEETELAFKNLLRCLKKGGKICIWVYNSDTSLKVKILEVYFRKILTAFPPRFRKHILYSVLPLFLIKQTLSGKSYKHKSKEKLLHIYDALYHKTAKRYSVQEMTDLFKRNGLRNTIIGREDESGISITGQK
;
A
#
# COMPACT_ATOMS: atom_id res chain seq x y z
N LEU A 1 -16.16 9.97 3.37
CA LEU A 1 -14.94 9.22 3.13
C LEU A 1 -14.85 8.83 1.66
N ILE A 2 -13.67 8.97 1.04
CA ILE A 2 -13.47 8.60 -0.36
C ILE A 2 -12.30 7.62 -0.44
N GLY A 3 -12.57 6.43 -0.96
CA GLY A 3 -11.56 5.45 -1.35
C GLY A 3 -11.15 5.67 -2.81
N VAL A 4 -9.85 5.61 -3.10
CA VAL A 4 -9.31 5.80 -4.45
C VAL A 4 -8.46 4.61 -4.84
N ASP A 5 -8.69 4.06 -6.02
CA ASP A 5 -7.87 3.01 -6.60
C ASP A 5 -7.79 3.19 -8.12
N MET A 6 -6.63 2.90 -8.71
CA MET A 6 -6.43 3.01 -10.15
C MET A 6 -7.14 1.90 -10.94
N SER A 7 -7.36 0.77 -10.32
CA SER A 7 -7.96 -0.41 -10.94
C SER A 7 -9.49 -0.41 -10.82
N LYS A 8 -10.12 -1.39 -11.47
CA LYS A 8 -11.55 -1.66 -11.31
C LYS A 8 -11.95 -2.08 -9.89
N ALA A 9 -10.98 -2.28 -8.97
CA ALA A 9 -11.26 -2.60 -7.58
C ALA A 9 -12.13 -1.52 -6.91
N ALA A 10 -11.98 -0.25 -7.28
CA ALA A 10 -12.85 0.84 -6.83
C ALA A 10 -14.32 0.58 -7.16
N GLN A 11 -14.62 0.16 -8.39
CA GLN A 11 -15.99 -0.15 -8.84
C GLN A 11 -16.58 -1.37 -8.13
N PHE A 12 -15.75 -2.42 -7.93
CA PHE A 12 -16.19 -3.59 -7.18
C PHE A 12 -16.42 -3.28 -5.70
N ALA A 13 -15.57 -2.44 -5.09
CA ALA A 13 -15.75 -2.00 -3.72
C ALA A 13 -17.04 -1.20 -3.56
N GLU A 14 -17.33 -0.25 -4.46
CA GLU A 14 -18.57 0.51 -4.49
C GLU A 14 -19.79 -0.41 -4.55
N ALA A 15 -19.83 -1.31 -5.54
CA ALA A 15 -20.95 -2.25 -5.72
C ALA A 15 -21.12 -3.17 -4.51
N HIS A 16 -20.05 -3.74 -3.99
CA HIS A 16 -20.09 -4.65 -2.84
C HIS A 16 -20.54 -3.95 -1.57
N PHE A 17 -20.08 -2.71 -1.37
CA PHE A 17 -20.38 -1.94 -0.18
C PHE A 17 -21.86 -1.55 -0.11
N HIS A 18 -22.42 -1.09 -1.22
CA HIS A 18 -23.84 -0.71 -1.30
C HIS A 18 -24.79 -1.91 -1.34
N SER A 19 -24.34 -3.09 -1.77
CA SER A 19 -25.15 -4.31 -1.73
C SER A 19 -25.28 -4.93 -0.34
N SER A 20 -24.43 -4.55 0.64
CA SER A 20 -24.46 -5.07 1.99
C SER A 20 -25.32 -4.17 2.90
N PRO A 21 -26.48 -4.67 3.44
CA PRO A 21 -27.37 -3.88 4.29
C PRO A 21 -26.71 -3.34 5.56
N ARG A 22 -25.70 -4.07 6.07
CA ARG A 22 -24.95 -3.68 7.28
C ARG A 22 -23.96 -2.55 6.98
N SER A 23 -23.33 -2.59 5.83
CA SER A 23 -22.33 -1.61 5.41
C SER A 23 -22.97 -0.29 5.00
N SER A 24 -24.05 -0.34 4.23
CA SER A 24 -24.78 0.86 3.77
C SER A 24 -25.36 1.66 4.92
N LYS A 25 -25.78 0.99 6.01
CA LYS A 25 -26.35 1.63 7.20
C LYS A 25 -25.30 2.33 8.07
N LEU A 26 -24.06 1.81 8.10
CA LEU A 26 -22.97 2.33 8.93
C LEU A 26 -22.17 3.44 8.25
N TYR A 27 -22.17 3.51 6.91
CA TYR A 27 -21.24 4.35 6.15
C TYR A 27 -21.93 5.03 4.94
N ASN A 28 -22.99 5.77 5.19
CA ASN A 28 -23.75 6.49 4.14
C ASN A 28 -22.90 7.46 3.30
N ASN A 29 -21.71 7.85 3.80
CA ASN A 29 -20.82 8.82 3.18
C ASN A 29 -19.50 8.19 2.70
N LEU A 30 -19.48 6.88 2.37
CA LEU A 30 -18.32 6.21 1.77
C LEU A 30 -18.54 6.08 0.26
N HIS A 31 -17.61 6.61 -0.51
CA HIS A 31 -17.60 6.57 -1.97
C HIS A 31 -16.28 6.02 -2.46
N PHE A 32 -16.28 5.38 -3.62
CA PHE A 32 -15.08 4.87 -4.26
C PHE A 32 -14.92 5.49 -5.64
N VAL A 33 -13.71 5.95 -5.93
CA VAL A 33 -13.38 6.61 -7.21
C VAL A 33 -12.24 5.86 -7.88
N GLN A 34 -12.45 5.46 -9.13
CA GLN A 34 -11.35 4.95 -9.93
C GLN A 34 -10.53 6.12 -10.46
N ALA A 35 -9.30 6.29 -9.97
CA ALA A 35 -8.41 7.37 -10.40
C ALA A 35 -6.93 7.01 -10.20
N ASP A 36 -6.08 7.65 -11.02
CA ASP A 36 -4.63 7.60 -10.91
C ASP A 36 -4.14 8.67 -9.94
N LEU A 37 -3.24 8.30 -9.01
CA LEU A 37 -2.62 9.24 -8.07
C LEU A 37 -1.78 10.32 -8.78
N LEU A 38 -1.33 10.06 -10.00
CA LEU A 38 -0.63 11.05 -10.82
C LEU A 38 -1.58 12.10 -11.41
N LYS A 39 -2.91 11.82 -11.45
CA LYS A 39 -3.95 12.69 -12.03
C LYS A 39 -5.24 12.65 -11.22
N LEU A 40 -5.15 12.97 -9.92
CA LEU A 40 -6.30 12.95 -9.03
C LEU A 40 -7.38 13.97 -9.47
N PRO A 41 -8.66 13.53 -9.60
CA PRO A 41 -9.76 14.37 -10.10
C PRO A 41 -10.36 15.29 -9.01
N PHE A 42 -9.65 15.52 -7.93
CA PHE A 42 -10.14 16.36 -6.83
C PHE A 42 -9.57 17.78 -6.93
N LYS A 43 -10.37 18.72 -6.47
CA LYS A 43 -9.93 20.11 -6.27
C LYS A 43 -8.84 20.18 -5.20
N SER A 44 -8.04 21.24 -5.25
CA SER A 44 -7.08 21.53 -4.18
C SER A 44 -7.80 21.75 -2.85
N GLU A 45 -7.14 21.42 -1.75
CA GLU A 45 -7.64 21.67 -0.40
C GLU A 45 -9.05 21.11 -0.11
N THR A 46 -9.29 19.86 -0.59
CA THR A 46 -10.59 19.19 -0.42
C THR A 46 -10.68 18.41 0.89
N PHE A 47 -9.58 17.75 1.30
CA PHE A 47 -9.60 16.77 2.39
C PHE A 47 -8.90 17.28 3.64
N ASP A 48 -9.49 16.98 4.80
CA ASP A 48 -8.88 17.25 6.10
C ASP A 48 -7.81 16.20 6.45
N ILE A 49 -7.99 14.97 5.97
CA ILE A 49 -7.08 13.84 6.18
C ILE A 49 -6.88 13.11 4.86
N VAL A 50 -5.63 12.78 4.57
CA VAL A 50 -5.24 11.89 3.47
C VAL A 50 -4.49 10.69 4.05
N TYR A 51 -4.91 9.48 3.68
CA TYR A 51 -4.28 8.24 4.10
C TYR A 51 -3.89 7.41 2.90
N SER A 52 -2.63 7.03 2.80
CA SER A 52 -2.11 6.18 1.71
C SER A 52 -1.22 5.09 2.29
N ALA A 53 -1.75 3.87 2.35
CA ALA A 53 -1.02 2.71 2.85
C ALA A 53 -0.76 1.72 1.73
N GLY A 54 0.52 1.39 1.52
CA GLY A 54 0.89 0.34 0.57
C GLY A 54 0.77 0.75 -0.91
N VAL A 55 0.66 2.04 -1.24
CA VAL A 55 0.37 2.50 -2.61
C VAL A 55 1.52 3.26 -3.25
N ILE A 56 1.96 4.37 -2.66
CA ILE A 56 2.87 5.31 -3.34
C ILE A 56 4.22 4.71 -3.72
N HIS A 57 4.69 3.69 -3.00
CA HIS A 57 5.96 3.03 -3.28
C HIS A 57 5.92 2.10 -4.50
N HIS A 58 4.73 1.85 -5.05
CA HIS A 58 4.55 1.15 -6.33
C HIS A 58 4.51 2.09 -7.52
N ILE A 59 4.50 3.40 -7.29
CA ILE A 59 4.45 4.42 -8.35
C ILE A 59 5.88 4.87 -8.67
N GLU A 60 6.22 4.88 -9.94
CA GLU A 60 7.55 5.27 -10.40
C GLU A 60 7.85 6.74 -10.05
N GLU A 61 6.89 7.62 -10.32
CA GLU A 61 6.94 9.04 -9.97
C GLU A 61 6.39 9.30 -8.56
N THR A 62 6.94 8.62 -7.56
CA THR A 62 6.47 8.68 -6.16
C THR A 62 6.32 10.10 -5.62
N GLU A 63 7.28 10.99 -5.94
CA GLU A 63 7.25 12.37 -5.46
C GLU A 63 6.11 13.17 -6.10
N LEU A 64 5.80 12.93 -7.37
CA LEU A 64 4.67 13.56 -8.03
C LEU A 64 3.34 13.07 -7.44
N ALA A 65 3.21 11.76 -7.21
CA ALA A 65 2.04 11.20 -6.53
C ALA A 65 1.85 11.80 -5.14
N PHE A 66 2.94 11.94 -4.37
CA PHE A 66 2.91 12.58 -3.05
C PHE A 66 2.47 14.05 -3.12
N LYS A 67 3.00 14.84 -4.06
CA LYS A 67 2.59 16.24 -4.28
C LYS A 67 1.11 16.36 -4.66
N ASN A 68 0.58 15.43 -5.45
CA ASN A 68 -0.83 15.40 -5.79
C ASN A 68 -1.73 15.09 -4.58
N LEU A 69 -1.30 14.19 -3.69
CA LEU A 69 -1.99 13.97 -2.42
C LEU A 69 -1.98 15.23 -1.55
N LEU A 70 -0.84 15.91 -1.45
CA LEU A 70 -0.72 17.17 -0.71
C LEU A 70 -1.53 18.31 -1.32
N ARG A 71 -1.65 18.36 -2.65
CA ARG A 71 -2.51 19.34 -3.32
C ARG A 71 -3.96 19.22 -2.83
N CYS A 72 -4.45 17.99 -2.69
CA CYS A 72 -5.81 17.73 -2.25
C CYS A 72 -6.02 17.93 -0.75
N LEU A 73 -4.94 18.01 0.05
CA LEU A 73 -5.00 18.20 1.50
C LEU A 73 -5.19 19.68 1.83
N LYS A 74 -6.13 20.00 2.73
CA LYS A 74 -6.36 21.35 3.25
C LYS A 74 -5.15 21.85 4.04
N LYS A 75 -5.03 23.18 4.20
CA LYS A 75 -4.11 23.78 5.17
C LYS A 75 -4.47 23.32 6.58
N GLY A 76 -3.47 22.92 7.35
CA GLY A 76 -3.66 22.31 8.67
C GLY A 76 -4.14 20.85 8.65
N GLY A 77 -4.43 20.30 7.48
CA GLY A 77 -4.80 18.89 7.31
C GLY A 77 -3.63 17.93 7.56
N LYS A 78 -3.95 16.66 7.78
CA LYS A 78 -2.97 15.60 8.09
C LYS A 78 -2.84 14.59 6.98
N ILE A 79 -1.62 14.19 6.67
CA ILE A 79 -1.33 13.08 5.75
C ILE A 79 -0.63 11.96 6.51
N CYS A 80 -1.09 10.73 6.29
CA CYS A 80 -0.46 9.53 6.80
C CYS A 80 -0.09 8.63 5.63
N ILE A 81 1.18 8.24 5.58
CA ILE A 81 1.75 7.38 4.53
C ILE A 81 2.34 6.13 5.17
N TRP A 82 2.08 4.98 4.57
CA TRP A 82 2.79 3.75 4.89
C TRP A 82 3.49 3.21 3.64
N VAL A 83 4.79 2.90 3.76
CA VAL A 83 5.64 2.38 2.68
C VAL A 83 6.49 1.22 3.17
N TYR A 84 7.06 0.44 2.26
CA TYR A 84 8.01 -0.62 2.59
C TYR A 84 9.32 -0.06 3.16
N ASN A 85 9.78 -0.68 4.25
CA ASN A 85 11.03 -0.32 4.90
C ASN A 85 12.26 -0.83 4.12
N SER A 86 13.26 0.03 3.94
CA SER A 86 14.55 -0.35 3.36
C SER A 86 15.43 -1.15 4.33
N ASP A 87 15.20 -1.05 5.64
CA ASP A 87 16.00 -1.72 6.68
C ASP A 87 15.58 -3.17 6.91
N THR A 88 15.05 -3.80 5.87
CA THR A 88 14.78 -5.24 5.86
C THR A 88 16.07 -6.04 5.56
N SER A 89 16.12 -7.30 6.02
CA SER A 89 17.32 -8.12 5.87
C SER A 89 17.71 -8.29 4.40
N LEU A 90 19.03 -8.35 4.13
CA LEU A 90 19.57 -8.53 2.77
C LEU A 90 19.03 -9.82 2.11
N LYS A 91 18.83 -10.89 2.90
CA LYS A 91 18.26 -12.15 2.42
C LYS A 91 16.85 -11.96 1.86
N VAL A 92 16.02 -11.16 2.53
CA VAL A 92 14.65 -10.84 2.06
C VAL A 92 14.71 -10.03 0.78
N LYS A 93 15.58 -9.03 0.68
CA LYS A 93 15.76 -8.22 -0.53
C LYS A 93 16.17 -9.07 -1.75
N ILE A 94 17.17 -9.91 -1.58
CA ILE A 94 17.65 -10.80 -2.66
C ILE A 94 16.55 -11.76 -3.09
N LEU A 95 15.87 -12.40 -2.14
CA LEU A 95 14.80 -13.35 -2.40
C LEU A 95 13.64 -12.68 -3.16
N GLU A 96 13.24 -11.47 -2.72
CA GLU A 96 12.18 -10.68 -3.35
C GLU A 96 12.52 -10.32 -4.81
N VAL A 97 13.74 -9.85 -5.08
CA VAL A 97 14.19 -9.52 -6.43
C VAL A 97 14.20 -10.77 -7.32
N TYR A 98 14.67 -11.91 -6.79
CA TYR A 98 14.74 -13.16 -7.54
C TYR A 98 13.34 -13.70 -7.87
N PHE A 99 12.46 -13.78 -6.86
CA PHE A 99 11.07 -14.21 -7.06
C PHE A 99 10.29 -13.26 -7.99
N ARG A 100 10.52 -11.96 -7.88
CA ARG A 100 9.89 -10.97 -8.77
C ARG A 100 10.31 -11.19 -10.22
N LYS A 101 11.60 -11.40 -10.48
CA LYS A 101 12.10 -11.71 -11.84
C LYS A 101 11.46 -12.97 -12.40
N ILE A 102 11.39 -14.05 -11.61
CA ILE A 102 10.74 -15.29 -12.02
C ILE A 102 9.27 -15.06 -12.32
N LEU A 103 8.51 -14.45 -11.40
CA LEU A 103 7.07 -14.23 -11.57
C LEU A 103 6.77 -13.30 -12.75
N THR A 104 7.57 -12.26 -12.96
CA THR A 104 7.35 -11.33 -14.07
C THR A 104 7.71 -11.90 -15.43
N ALA A 105 8.50 -12.97 -15.49
CA ALA A 105 8.77 -13.71 -16.73
C ALA A 105 7.53 -14.46 -17.25
N PHE A 106 6.55 -14.74 -16.37
CA PHE A 106 5.31 -15.41 -16.78
C PHE A 106 4.18 -14.40 -17.09
N PRO A 107 3.28 -14.74 -18.02
CA PRO A 107 2.08 -13.94 -18.28
C PRO A 107 1.23 -13.76 -16.99
N PRO A 108 0.57 -12.59 -16.79
CA PRO A 108 -0.16 -12.27 -15.56
C PRO A 108 -1.18 -13.35 -15.13
N ARG A 109 -1.83 -14.01 -16.10
CA ARG A 109 -2.80 -15.10 -15.85
C ARG A 109 -2.22 -16.30 -15.12
N PHE A 110 -0.93 -16.61 -15.30
CA PHE A 110 -0.27 -17.76 -14.67
C PHE A 110 0.40 -17.43 -13.34
N ARG A 111 0.71 -16.15 -13.06
CA ARG A 111 1.43 -15.73 -11.84
C ARG A 111 0.70 -16.18 -10.57
N LYS A 112 -0.62 -16.09 -10.59
CA LYS A 112 -1.48 -16.49 -9.47
C LYS A 112 -1.35 -17.99 -9.16
N HIS A 113 -1.36 -18.83 -10.19
CA HIS A 113 -1.23 -20.27 -10.04
C HIS A 113 0.17 -20.67 -9.54
N ILE A 114 1.23 -20.02 -10.03
CA ILE A 114 2.60 -20.25 -9.57
C ILE A 114 2.71 -19.90 -8.08
N LEU A 115 2.15 -18.77 -7.65
CA LEU A 115 2.16 -18.38 -6.26
C LEU A 115 1.41 -19.38 -5.37
N TYR A 116 0.24 -19.85 -5.80
CA TYR A 116 -0.54 -20.84 -5.08
C TYR A 116 0.15 -22.22 -5.00
N SER A 117 0.94 -22.62 -5.99
CA SER A 117 1.70 -23.87 -5.95
C SER A 117 2.88 -23.83 -4.97
N VAL A 118 3.46 -22.64 -4.74
CA VAL A 118 4.56 -22.44 -3.77
C VAL A 118 4.04 -22.27 -2.33
N LEU A 119 2.79 -21.84 -2.19
CA LEU A 119 2.18 -21.57 -0.89
C LEU A 119 2.21 -22.75 0.10
N PRO A 120 1.91 -24.02 -0.29
CA PRO A 120 1.95 -25.15 0.64
C PRO A 120 3.33 -25.35 1.24
N LEU A 121 4.41 -25.20 0.46
CA LEU A 121 5.78 -25.31 0.94
C LEU A 121 6.11 -24.23 1.97
N PHE A 122 5.62 -23.02 1.76
CA PHE A 122 5.78 -21.92 2.70
C PHE A 122 5.02 -22.17 4.01
N LEU A 123 3.79 -22.69 3.93
CA LEU A 123 2.97 -23.02 5.10
C LEU A 123 3.57 -24.18 5.90
N ILE A 124 4.09 -25.23 5.25
CA ILE A 124 4.75 -26.34 5.89
C ILE A 124 5.99 -25.86 6.66
N LYS A 125 6.84 -25.03 6.05
CA LYS A 125 8.00 -24.42 6.72
C LYS A 125 7.60 -23.59 7.95
N GLN A 126 6.51 -22.90 7.88
CA GLN A 126 5.99 -22.06 8.96
C GLN A 126 5.44 -22.90 10.13
N THR A 127 4.75 -24.01 9.83
CA THR A 127 4.24 -24.96 10.83
C THR A 127 5.37 -25.66 11.56
N LEU A 128 6.42 -26.07 10.84
CA LEU A 128 7.62 -26.69 11.42
C LEU A 128 8.43 -25.74 12.32
N SER A 129 8.31 -24.42 12.10
CA SER A 129 8.98 -23.42 12.94
C SER A 129 8.22 -23.06 14.23
N GLY A 130 7.15 -23.78 14.59
CA GLY A 130 6.42 -23.60 15.86
C GLY A 130 5.57 -22.32 15.95
N LYS A 131 5.48 -21.53 14.89
CA LYS A 131 4.70 -20.29 14.88
C LYS A 131 3.28 -20.58 14.43
N SER A 132 2.34 -20.71 15.38
CA SER A 132 0.90 -20.87 15.10
C SER A 132 0.33 -19.60 14.45
N TYR A 133 -0.07 -19.69 13.16
CA TYR A 133 -0.55 -18.55 12.37
C TYR A 133 -1.79 -18.87 11.53
N LYS A 134 -2.75 -19.64 12.07
CA LYS A 134 -3.94 -20.05 11.30
C LYS A 134 -4.78 -18.87 10.72
N HIS A 135 -4.79 -17.71 11.36
CA HIS A 135 -5.61 -16.58 10.90
C HIS A 135 -4.86 -15.54 10.02
N LYS A 136 -3.54 -15.44 10.16
CA LYS A 136 -2.71 -14.45 9.43
C LYS A 136 -2.11 -14.96 8.11
N SER A 137 -2.36 -16.20 7.73
CA SER A 137 -1.73 -16.81 6.54
C SER A 137 -2.23 -16.20 5.24
N LYS A 138 -3.53 -15.90 5.14
CA LYS A 138 -4.13 -15.28 3.94
C LYS A 138 -3.67 -13.83 3.77
N GLU A 139 -3.59 -13.06 4.86
CA GLU A 139 -3.10 -11.68 4.83
C GLU A 139 -1.63 -11.62 4.43
N LYS A 140 -0.79 -12.49 5.03
CA LYS A 140 0.63 -12.59 4.63
C LYS A 140 0.80 -12.98 3.18
N LEU A 141 -0.01 -13.90 2.68
CA LEU A 141 0.02 -14.29 1.28
C LEU A 141 -0.34 -13.12 0.38
N LEU A 142 -1.36 -12.35 0.76
CA LEU A 142 -1.77 -11.16 0.04
C LEU A 142 -0.64 -10.13 -0.01
N HIS A 143 0.04 -9.89 1.12
CA HIS A 143 1.22 -9.01 1.17
C HIS A 143 2.39 -9.51 0.32
N ILE A 144 2.67 -10.82 0.34
CA ILE A 144 3.70 -11.41 -0.51
C ILE A 144 3.32 -11.28 -2.00
N TYR A 145 2.06 -11.55 -2.33
CA TYR A 145 1.55 -11.39 -3.68
C TYR A 145 1.68 -9.96 -4.16
N ASP A 146 1.26 -9.01 -3.33
CA ASP A 146 1.33 -7.58 -3.62
C ASP A 146 2.77 -7.10 -3.84
N ALA A 147 3.68 -7.48 -2.94
CA ALA A 147 5.10 -7.16 -3.06
C ALA A 147 5.77 -7.74 -4.30
N LEU A 148 5.32 -8.91 -4.78
CA LEU A 148 5.91 -9.61 -5.92
C LEU A 148 5.22 -9.32 -7.25
N TYR A 149 3.94 -8.93 -7.24
CA TYR A 149 3.13 -8.72 -8.42
C TYR A 149 3.50 -7.43 -9.16
N HIS A 150 3.82 -6.38 -8.40
CA HIS A 150 4.18 -5.09 -8.97
C HIS A 150 5.61 -5.11 -9.53
N LYS A 151 5.78 -4.56 -10.75
CA LYS A 151 7.09 -4.45 -11.41
C LYS A 151 8.05 -3.55 -10.62
N THR A 152 7.50 -2.52 -9.99
CA THR A 152 8.22 -1.56 -9.16
C THR A 152 7.69 -1.64 -7.74
N ALA A 153 8.56 -1.86 -6.77
CA ALA A 153 8.26 -1.66 -5.36
C ALA A 153 9.52 -1.03 -4.74
N LYS A 154 9.46 0.26 -4.55
CA LYS A 154 10.53 1.01 -3.89
C LYS A 154 10.46 0.77 -2.40
N ARG A 155 11.62 0.78 -1.76
CA ARG A 155 11.76 0.72 -0.32
C ARG A 155 12.36 2.02 0.17
N TYR A 156 11.95 2.48 1.31
CA TYR A 156 12.35 3.76 1.88
C TYR A 156 12.91 3.57 3.28
N SER A 157 13.95 4.32 3.60
CA SER A 157 14.40 4.51 4.98
C SER A 157 13.52 5.57 5.68
N VAL A 158 13.56 5.57 7.01
CA VAL A 158 12.93 6.62 7.82
C VAL A 158 13.43 8.00 7.41
N GLN A 159 14.74 8.11 7.15
CA GLN A 159 15.36 9.37 6.75
C GLN A 159 14.81 9.88 5.41
N GLU A 160 14.75 9.03 4.38
CA GLU A 160 14.20 9.39 3.07
C GLU A 160 12.75 9.86 3.15
N MET A 161 11.93 9.18 3.96
CA MET A 161 10.53 9.57 4.16
C MET A 161 10.42 10.89 4.94
N THR A 162 11.24 11.07 5.97
CA THR A 162 11.27 12.31 6.73
C THR A 162 11.69 13.48 5.86
N ASP A 163 12.68 13.29 5.00
CA ASP A 163 13.15 14.32 4.06
C ASP A 163 12.11 14.63 2.99
N LEU A 164 11.38 13.61 2.50
CA LEU A 164 10.24 13.82 1.59
C LEU A 164 9.18 14.71 2.22
N PHE A 165 8.85 14.49 3.49
CA PHE A 165 7.87 15.31 4.23
C PHE A 165 8.37 16.73 4.44
N LYS A 166 9.61 16.90 4.93
CA LYS A 166 10.21 18.21 5.20
C LYS A 166 10.31 19.07 3.95
N ARG A 167 10.86 18.54 2.84
CA ARG A 167 11.02 19.32 1.59
C ARG A 167 9.71 19.70 0.93
N ASN A 168 8.61 19.02 1.29
CA ASN A 168 7.25 19.38 0.87
C ASN A 168 6.49 20.24 1.89
N GLY A 169 7.17 20.79 2.89
CA GLY A 169 6.62 21.77 3.82
C GLY A 169 5.75 21.22 4.94
N LEU A 170 5.75 19.88 5.15
CA LEU A 170 4.99 19.26 6.23
C LEU A 170 5.67 19.48 7.58
N ARG A 171 4.85 19.78 8.59
CA ARG A 171 5.25 20.01 9.99
C ARG A 171 4.75 18.86 10.87
N ASN A 172 5.18 18.86 12.14
CA ASN A 172 4.73 17.89 13.15
C ASN A 172 4.83 16.45 12.64
N THR A 173 5.98 16.13 11.99
CA THR A 173 6.21 14.81 11.44
C THR A 173 6.44 13.79 12.54
N ILE A 174 5.66 12.73 12.56
CA ILE A 174 5.70 11.65 13.55
C ILE A 174 5.87 10.32 12.82
N ILE A 175 6.88 9.55 13.24
CA ILE A 175 7.02 8.14 12.84
C ILE A 175 6.10 7.33 13.74
N GLY A 176 5.08 6.69 13.14
CA GLY A 176 4.10 5.90 13.89
C GLY A 176 4.59 4.48 14.12
N ARG A 177 4.71 3.69 13.06
CA ARG A 177 5.20 2.32 13.11
C ARG A 177 6.43 2.19 12.21
N GLU A 178 7.46 1.54 12.77
CA GLU A 178 8.64 1.13 12.03
C GLU A 178 8.94 -0.32 12.38
N ASP A 179 8.91 -1.20 11.37
CA ASP A 179 9.31 -2.59 11.50
C ASP A 179 9.90 -3.10 10.17
N GLU A 180 10.30 -4.36 10.13
CA GLU A 180 10.86 -4.98 8.92
C GLU A 180 9.93 -4.93 7.70
N SER A 181 8.62 -4.78 7.91
CA SER A 181 7.62 -4.74 6.83
C SER A 181 7.44 -3.35 6.25
N GLY A 182 7.45 -2.31 7.09
CA GLY A 182 7.18 -0.95 6.62
C GLY A 182 7.33 0.13 7.66
N ILE A 183 7.21 1.35 7.17
CA ILE A 183 7.28 2.60 7.93
C ILE A 183 5.97 3.34 7.74
N SER A 184 5.33 3.74 8.83
CA SER A 184 4.24 4.71 8.78
C SER A 184 4.74 6.07 9.26
N ILE A 185 4.42 7.11 8.51
CA ILE A 185 4.79 8.48 8.82
C ILE A 185 3.58 9.39 8.65
N THR A 186 3.39 10.29 9.59
CA THR A 186 2.31 11.28 9.57
C THR A 186 2.89 12.68 9.64
N GLY A 187 2.31 13.61 8.90
CA GLY A 187 2.67 15.03 8.96
C GLY A 187 1.48 15.94 8.75
N GLN A 188 1.64 17.21 9.05
CA GLN A 188 0.61 18.25 8.93
C GLN A 188 1.03 19.27 7.89
N LYS A 189 0.10 19.63 6.97
CA LYS A 189 0.30 20.67 5.96
C LYS A 189 0.16 22.07 6.55
#